data_11528e55478ba76a86c5c3c244fb85eb
#
_entry.id   11528e55478ba76a86c5c3c244fb85eb
#
_cell.length_a   1.000
_cell.length_b   1.000
_cell.length_c   1.000
_cell.angle_alpha   90.00
_cell.angle_beta   90.00
_cell.angle_gamma   90.00
#
_symmetry.space_group_name_H-M   'P 1'
#
loop_
_entity.id
_entity.type
_entity.pdbx_description
1 polymer ?
#
loop_
_entity_poly.entity_id
_entity_poly.type
_entity_poly.pdbx_seq_one_letter_code
_entity_poly.pdbx_strand_id
1 'polypeptide(L)'
;MQDLNDLYYFAKVVEAGGFAAAGRLLGIPKSRLSRRIAELEERLNARLLQRTTRQLSLTAVGERYLRHCQAMLLEAEMADEAVASMASEPRGRLRVSSPVGLAHELLTPLVSSFLEKYPQVQLEMLLLNRRVDLINEGVDVALRVRELGDEDPLLVTRRLRRAQTAIVATPDFLRQYPVEHPEDLRRVPILGALEADRLVHLRLLDQQGQACDLALEARLGIDDFIVRRACCLLYTSPSPRD
;
A
#
# COMPACT_ATOMS: atom_id res chain seq x y z
N MET A 1 25.76 -24.29 -1.64
CA MET A 1 25.35 -23.03 -1.02
C MET A 1 24.78 -22.14 -2.10
N GLN A 2 23.66 -21.46 -1.86
CA GLN A 2 23.06 -20.56 -2.84
C GLN A 2 23.94 -19.31 -2.98
N ASP A 3 24.26 -18.93 -4.24
CA ASP A 3 24.99 -17.68 -4.49
C ASP A 3 23.98 -16.54 -4.56
N LEU A 4 23.98 -15.66 -3.56
CA LEU A 4 23.07 -14.51 -3.48
C LEU A 4 23.27 -13.51 -4.63
N ASN A 5 24.43 -13.51 -5.27
CA ASN A 5 24.65 -12.68 -6.45
C ASN A 5 23.75 -13.06 -7.63
N ASP A 6 23.28 -14.31 -7.71
CA ASP A 6 22.35 -14.72 -8.78
C ASP A 6 21.00 -14.01 -8.63
N LEU A 7 20.53 -13.81 -7.37
CA LEU A 7 19.30 -13.09 -7.09
C LEU A 7 19.45 -11.59 -7.44
N TYR A 8 20.60 -11.03 -7.07
CA TYR A 8 20.95 -9.65 -7.43
C TYR A 8 20.97 -9.44 -8.95
N TYR A 9 21.68 -10.32 -9.68
CA TYR A 9 21.76 -10.23 -11.14
C TYR A 9 20.41 -10.41 -11.82
N PHE A 10 19.59 -11.33 -11.31
CA PHE A 10 18.23 -11.52 -11.82
C PHE A 10 17.38 -10.26 -11.64
N ALA A 11 17.34 -9.68 -10.45
CA ALA A 11 16.59 -8.46 -10.16
C ALA A 11 17.07 -7.31 -11.08
N LYS A 12 18.38 -7.09 -11.21
CA LYS A 12 18.94 -6.03 -12.05
C LYS A 12 18.72 -6.24 -13.55
N VAL A 13 18.67 -7.48 -14.04
CA VAL A 13 18.33 -7.78 -15.43
C VAL A 13 16.87 -7.44 -15.74
N VAL A 14 15.97 -7.70 -14.80
CA VAL A 14 14.55 -7.35 -14.96
C VAL A 14 14.36 -5.84 -14.88
N GLU A 15 14.92 -5.19 -13.87
CA GLU A 15 14.84 -3.74 -13.65
C GLU A 15 15.37 -2.94 -14.84
N ALA A 16 16.51 -3.35 -15.41
CA ALA A 16 17.09 -2.71 -16.58
C ALA A 16 16.38 -3.04 -17.90
N GLY A 17 15.34 -3.89 -17.87
CA GLY A 17 14.62 -4.30 -19.07
C GLY A 17 15.40 -5.25 -20.00
N GLY A 18 16.54 -5.81 -19.54
CA GLY A 18 17.27 -6.80 -20.33
C GLY A 18 18.76 -6.93 -20.01
N PHE A 19 19.34 -8.02 -20.48
CA PHE A 19 20.73 -8.40 -20.22
C PHE A 19 21.77 -7.38 -20.70
N ALA A 20 21.52 -6.71 -21.82
CA ALA A 20 22.49 -5.75 -22.37
C ALA A 20 22.51 -4.47 -21.52
N ALA A 21 21.35 -3.98 -21.08
CA ALA A 21 21.23 -2.80 -20.24
C ALA A 21 21.79 -3.09 -18.83
N ALA A 22 21.42 -4.23 -18.24
CA ALA A 22 21.97 -4.65 -16.96
C ALA A 22 23.49 -4.85 -17.00
N GLY A 23 24.02 -5.40 -18.11
CA GLY A 23 25.46 -5.57 -18.30
C GLY A 23 26.22 -4.25 -18.28
N ARG A 24 25.67 -3.21 -18.92
CA ARG A 24 26.26 -1.86 -18.88
C ARG A 24 26.19 -1.24 -17.47
N LEU A 25 25.04 -1.42 -16.78
CA LEU A 25 24.85 -0.91 -15.44
C LEU A 25 25.83 -1.52 -14.43
N LEU A 26 26.03 -2.83 -14.53
CA LEU A 26 26.82 -3.60 -13.56
C LEU A 26 28.30 -3.75 -13.94
N GLY A 27 28.70 -3.31 -15.13
CA GLY A 27 30.05 -3.54 -15.64
C GLY A 27 30.34 -5.04 -15.92
N ILE A 28 29.31 -5.85 -16.20
CA ILE A 28 29.42 -7.31 -16.39
C ILE A 28 29.03 -7.65 -17.84
N PRO A 29 29.81 -8.51 -18.54
CA PRO A 29 29.46 -8.93 -19.89
C PRO A 29 28.07 -9.60 -19.94
N LYS A 30 27.26 -9.24 -20.96
CA LYS A 30 25.93 -9.82 -21.18
C LYS A 30 25.94 -11.36 -21.17
N SER A 31 26.96 -11.98 -21.76
CA SER A 31 27.11 -13.44 -21.82
C SER A 31 27.24 -14.06 -20.42
N ARG A 32 27.98 -13.41 -19.53
CA ARG A 32 28.14 -13.84 -18.14
C ARG A 32 26.82 -13.75 -17.36
N LEU A 33 26.08 -12.64 -17.48
CA LEU A 33 24.77 -12.49 -16.85
C LEU A 33 23.78 -13.54 -17.38
N SER A 34 23.74 -13.73 -18.70
CA SER A 34 22.84 -14.73 -19.32
C SER A 34 23.14 -16.16 -18.84
N ARG A 35 24.42 -16.51 -18.68
CA ARG A 35 24.82 -17.81 -18.16
C ARG A 35 24.40 -17.97 -16.69
N ARG A 36 24.69 -16.98 -15.84
CA ARG A 36 24.33 -17.00 -14.41
C ARG A 36 22.83 -17.15 -14.19
N ILE A 37 22.01 -16.45 -14.99
CA ILE A 37 20.55 -16.59 -14.89
C ILE A 37 20.09 -17.96 -15.42
N ALA A 38 20.71 -18.52 -16.45
CA ALA A 38 20.38 -19.86 -16.93
C ALA A 38 20.71 -20.94 -15.86
N GLU A 39 21.87 -20.85 -15.22
CA GLU A 39 22.28 -21.71 -14.10
C GLU A 39 21.32 -21.57 -12.90
N LEU A 40 20.83 -20.35 -12.62
CA LEU A 40 19.80 -20.09 -11.60
C LEU A 40 18.49 -20.80 -11.95
N GLU A 41 17.97 -20.66 -13.18
CA GLU A 41 16.75 -21.31 -13.66
C GLU A 41 16.86 -22.85 -13.61
N GLU A 42 18.02 -23.39 -14.00
CA GLU A 42 18.32 -24.82 -13.93
C GLU A 42 18.30 -25.33 -12.49
N ARG A 43 18.98 -24.64 -11.57
CA ARG A 43 19.01 -24.97 -10.14
C ARG A 43 17.63 -24.94 -9.49
N LEU A 44 16.78 -23.99 -9.89
CA LEU A 44 15.40 -23.88 -9.41
C LEU A 44 14.45 -24.84 -10.10
N ASN A 45 14.91 -25.51 -11.14
CA ASN A 45 14.07 -26.32 -12.06
C ASN A 45 12.82 -25.54 -12.52
N ALA A 46 12.96 -24.24 -12.77
CA ALA A 46 11.88 -23.35 -13.15
C ALA A 46 12.37 -22.25 -14.08
N ARG A 47 11.57 -21.92 -15.10
CA ARG A 47 11.81 -20.75 -15.94
C ARG A 47 11.30 -19.50 -15.23
N LEU A 48 12.20 -18.52 -15.05
CA LEU A 48 11.87 -17.21 -14.48
C LEU A 48 11.59 -16.17 -15.57
N LEU A 49 12.28 -16.30 -16.71
CA LEU A 49 12.19 -15.40 -17.86
C LEU A 49 11.60 -16.10 -19.07
N GLN A 50 10.67 -15.42 -19.74
CA GLN A 50 10.24 -15.78 -21.09
C GLN A 50 11.17 -15.08 -22.08
N ARG A 51 11.92 -15.86 -22.86
CA ARG A 51 12.82 -15.34 -23.88
C ARG A 51 12.07 -15.26 -25.19
N THR A 52 11.53 -14.09 -25.52
CA THR A 52 11.14 -13.80 -26.90
C THR A 52 12.26 -12.99 -27.57
N THR A 53 12.35 -13.06 -28.90
CA THR A 53 13.38 -12.35 -29.66
C THR A 53 13.25 -10.83 -29.60
N ARG A 54 12.14 -10.29 -29.06
CA ARG A 54 11.83 -8.85 -29.04
C ARG A 54 11.71 -8.24 -27.63
N GLN A 55 11.36 -9.02 -26.61
CA GLN A 55 11.19 -8.49 -25.24
C GLN A 55 11.52 -9.55 -24.19
N LEU A 56 12.09 -9.08 -23.08
CA LEU A 56 12.25 -9.84 -21.86
C LEU A 56 10.96 -9.69 -21.04
N SER A 57 10.29 -10.78 -20.72
CA SER A 57 9.14 -10.79 -19.81
C SER A 57 9.33 -11.83 -18.74
N LEU A 58 8.68 -11.60 -17.59
CA LEU A 58 8.67 -12.55 -16.48
C LEU A 58 7.63 -13.67 -16.71
N THR A 59 7.91 -14.85 -16.18
CA THR A 59 6.88 -15.86 -15.94
C THR A 59 6.15 -15.54 -14.61
N ALA A 60 5.00 -16.16 -14.34
CA ALA A 60 4.32 -16.02 -13.04
C ALA A 60 5.22 -16.46 -11.86
N VAL A 61 6.07 -17.48 -12.07
CA VAL A 61 7.09 -17.90 -11.09
C VAL A 61 8.19 -16.86 -10.98
N GLY A 62 8.61 -16.26 -12.11
CA GLY A 62 9.60 -15.19 -12.16
C GLY A 62 9.17 -13.93 -11.40
N GLU A 63 7.90 -13.53 -11.52
CA GLU A 63 7.35 -12.40 -10.77
C GLU A 63 7.38 -12.64 -9.26
N ARG A 64 6.99 -13.84 -8.83
CA ARG A 64 7.07 -14.22 -7.41
C ARG A 64 8.52 -14.23 -6.92
N TYR A 65 9.42 -14.80 -7.71
CA TYR A 65 10.84 -14.86 -7.37
C TYR A 65 11.48 -13.48 -7.32
N LEU A 66 11.11 -12.58 -8.24
CA LEU A 66 11.58 -11.19 -8.26
C LEU A 66 11.25 -10.45 -6.96
N ARG A 67 10.03 -10.61 -6.45
CA ARG A 67 9.63 -9.98 -5.16
C ARG A 67 10.55 -10.41 -4.01
N HIS A 68 10.90 -11.70 -3.93
CA HIS A 68 11.83 -12.18 -2.93
C HIS A 68 13.25 -11.65 -3.14
N CYS A 69 13.71 -11.52 -4.39
CA CYS A 69 15.01 -10.93 -4.70
C CYS A 69 15.06 -9.46 -4.26
N GLN A 70 14.02 -8.70 -4.54
CA GLN A 70 13.91 -7.29 -4.16
C GLN A 70 13.88 -7.11 -2.64
N ALA A 71 13.11 -7.95 -1.93
CA ALA A 71 13.08 -7.94 -0.47
C ALA A 71 14.46 -8.25 0.15
N MET A 72 15.17 -9.22 -0.41
CA MET A 72 16.53 -9.55 0.04
C MET A 72 17.51 -8.39 -0.19
N LEU A 73 17.43 -7.72 -1.33
CA LEU A 73 18.29 -6.57 -1.64
C LEU A 73 18.01 -5.40 -0.70
N LEU A 74 16.74 -5.12 -0.43
CA LEU A 74 16.34 -4.10 0.53
C LEU A 74 16.89 -4.40 1.93
N GLU A 75 16.80 -5.65 2.37
CA GLU A 75 17.34 -6.07 3.68
C GLU A 75 18.87 -5.91 3.76
N ALA A 76 19.58 -6.19 2.65
CA ALA A 76 21.02 -5.98 2.58
C ALA A 76 21.38 -4.48 2.66
N GLU A 77 20.64 -3.62 1.96
CA GLU A 77 20.78 -2.16 2.02
C GLU A 77 20.50 -1.65 3.45
N MET A 78 19.45 -2.14 4.10
CA MET A 78 19.11 -1.80 5.48
C MET A 78 20.21 -2.21 6.47
N ALA A 79 20.90 -3.34 6.24
CA ALA A 79 22.01 -3.77 7.07
C ALA A 79 23.20 -2.79 6.96
N ASP A 80 23.53 -2.34 5.76
CA ASP A 80 24.58 -1.34 5.54
C ASP A 80 24.19 0.03 6.14
N GLU A 81 22.93 0.44 5.99
CA GLU A 81 22.41 1.66 6.61
C GLU A 81 22.39 1.60 8.13
N ALA A 82 22.09 0.45 8.73
CA ALA A 82 22.13 0.28 10.19
C ALA A 82 23.52 0.56 10.76
N VAL A 83 24.58 0.22 10.04
CA VAL A 83 25.95 0.55 10.41
C VAL A 83 26.27 2.01 10.17
N ALA A 84 25.85 2.55 9.03
CA ALA A 84 26.06 3.96 8.67
C ALA A 84 25.29 4.93 9.59
N SER A 85 24.09 4.56 10.03
CA SER A 85 23.24 5.36 10.92
C SER A 85 23.77 5.46 12.36
N MET A 86 24.64 4.56 12.78
CA MET A 86 25.34 4.69 14.08
C MET A 86 26.32 5.88 14.15
N ALA A 87 26.65 6.46 12.99
CA ALA A 87 27.66 7.52 12.88
C ALA A 87 27.19 8.83 12.24
N SER A 88 25.95 8.95 11.78
CA SER A 88 25.49 10.14 11.03
C SER A 88 24.05 10.55 11.35
N GLU A 89 23.78 11.85 11.24
CA GLU A 89 22.40 12.37 11.25
C GLU A 89 21.59 11.82 10.06
N PRO A 90 20.29 11.47 10.27
CA PRO A 90 19.41 11.02 9.19
C PRO A 90 19.40 12.01 8.03
N ARG A 91 19.65 11.52 6.82
CA ARG A 91 19.71 12.33 5.58
C ARG A 91 19.23 11.54 4.38
N GLY A 92 18.85 12.25 3.33
CA GLY A 92 18.39 11.66 2.07
C GLY A 92 16.88 11.77 1.89
N ARG A 93 16.34 11.06 0.90
CA ARG A 93 14.93 11.10 0.51
C ARG A 93 14.15 10.04 1.28
N LEU A 94 13.03 10.43 1.86
CA LEU A 94 12.07 9.56 2.52
C LEU A 94 10.73 9.68 1.81
N ARG A 95 10.26 8.60 1.22
CA ARG A 95 9.00 8.55 0.47
C ARG A 95 7.93 7.81 1.27
N VAL A 96 6.90 8.54 1.70
CA VAL A 96 5.85 8.02 2.59
C VAL A 96 4.50 8.05 1.88
N SER A 97 3.78 6.94 1.86
CA SER A 97 2.39 6.95 1.40
C SER A 97 1.41 6.89 2.57
N SER A 98 0.31 7.63 2.45
CA SER A 98 -0.73 7.71 3.48
C SER A 98 -2.11 7.94 2.86
N PRO A 99 -3.19 7.38 3.45
CA PRO A 99 -4.55 7.83 3.14
C PRO A 99 -4.71 9.32 3.40
N VAL A 100 -5.45 10.00 2.52
CA VAL A 100 -5.65 11.46 2.58
C VAL A 100 -6.15 11.91 3.95
N GLY A 101 -7.19 11.25 4.49
CA GLY A 101 -7.76 11.58 5.79
C GLY A 101 -6.78 11.41 6.95
N LEU A 102 -5.94 10.37 6.92
CA LEU A 102 -4.93 10.14 7.94
C LEU A 102 -3.83 11.21 7.90
N ALA A 103 -3.42 11.61 6.70
CA ALA A 103 -2.44 12.68 6.53
C ALA A 103 -2.93 14.00 7.09
N HIS A 104 -4.17 14.39 6.79
CA HIS A 104 -4.76 15.63 7.29
C HIS A 104 -4.89 15.66 8.81
N GLU A 105 -5.41 14.60 9.41
CA GLU A 105 -5.76 14.60 10.84
C GLU A 105 -4.54 14.31 11.74
N LEU A 106 -3.60 13.47 11.30
CA LEU A 106 -2.53 13.00 12.18
C LEU A 106 -1.11 13.39 11.73
N LEU A 107 -0.82 13.39 10.43
CA LEU A 107 0.55 13.60 9.96
C LEU A 107 0.91 15.08 9.81
N THR A 108 0.00 15.90 9.33
CA THR A 108 0.25 17.32 9.08
C THR A 108 0.93 18.03 10.27
N PRO A 109 0.44 17.91 11.52
CA PRO A 109 1.09 18.54 12.66
C PRO A 109 2.47 17.94 12.99
N LEU A 110 2.75 16.70 12.59
CA LEU A 110 4.01 16.02 12.87
C LEU A 110 5.09 16.31 11.82
N VAL A 111 4.70 16.64 10.59
CA VAL A 111 5.64 16.85 9.47
C VAL A 111 6.59 18.01 9.76
N SER A 112 6.08 19.14 10.25
CA SER A 112 6.92 20.30 10.55
C SER A 112 7.99 19.99 11.58
N SER A 113 7.59 19.40 12.70
CA SER A 113 8.53 19.02 13.77
C SER A 113 9.52 17.94 13.34
N PHE A 114 9.10 17.04 12.45
CA PHE A 114 10.00 16.03 11.88
C PHE A 114 11.08 16.67 10.99
N LEU A 115 10.70 17.60 10.10
CA LEU A 115 11.63 18.27 9.20
C LEU A 115 12.56 19.24 9.95
N GLU A 116 12.10 19.89 11.02
CA GLU A 116 12.93 20.68 11.90
C GLU A 116 13.98 19.81 12.62
N LYS A 117 13.57 18.63 13.08
CA LYS A 117 14.48 17.70 13.77
C LYS A 117 15.50 17.05 12.85
N TYR A 118 15.13 16.81 11.57
CA TYR A 118 15.97 16.13 10.59
C TYR A 118 16.14 16.99 9.32
N PRO A 119 16.93 18.07 9.36
CA PRO A 119 17.00 19.06 8.30
C PRO A 119 17.61 18.53 7.00
N GLN A 120 18.31 17.41 7.03
CA GLN A 120 18.92 16.79 5.85
C GLN A 120 18.01 15.74 5.18
N VAL A 121 16.80 15.50 5.72
CA VAL A 121 15.81 14.61 5.13
C VAL A 121 14.91 15.37 4.16
N GLN A 122 14.74 14.83 2.96
CA GLN A 122 13.77 15.27 1.97
C GLN A 122 12.54 14.37 2.03
N LEU A 123 11.45 14.86 2.62
CA LEU A 123 10.21 14.09 2.76
C LEU A 123 9.32 14.28 1.53
N GLU A 124 8.95 13.17 0.89
CA GLU A 124 7.94 13.12 -0.16
C GLU A 124 6.71 12.35 0.34
N MET A 125 5.55 12.98 0.34
CA MET A 125 4.30 12.36 0.78
C MET A 125 3.37 12.06 -0.39
N LEU A 126 2.99 10.80 -0.55
CA LEU A 126 2.00 10.34 -1.53
C LEU A 126 0.66 10.11 -0.80
N LEU A 127 -0.28 11.02 -1.03
CA LEU A 127 -1.60 10.96 -0.40
C LEU A 127 -2.57 10.20 -1.32
N LEU A 128 -2.82 8.94 -0.97
CA LEU A 128 -3.57 8.00 -1.81
C LEU A 128 -4.47 7.11 -0.96
N ASN A 129 -5.75 6.99 -1.34
CA ASN A 129 -6.68 6.08 -0.66
C ASN A 129 -6.63 4.64 -1.21
N ARG A 130 -5.95 4.42 -2.35
CA ARG A 130 -5.70 3.08 -2.88
C ARG A 130 -4.53 2.37 -2.20
N ARG A 131 -4.46 1.05 -2.35
CA ARG A 131 -3.28 0.27 -1.98
C ARG A 131 -2.11 0.68 -2.88
N VAL A 132 -0.93 0.85 -2.29
CA VAL A 132 0.33 1.17 -3.00
C VAL A 132 1.20 -0.08 -2.96
N ASP A 133 1.82 -0.41 -4.05
CA ASP A 133 2.89 -1.40 -4.12
C ASP A 133 4.20 -0.71 -3.70
N LEU A 134 4.68 -0.97 -2.48
CA LEU A 134 5.83 -0.28 -1.92
C LEU A 134 7.07 -0.45 -2.79
N ILE A 135 7.29 -1.65 -3.29
CA ILE A 135 8.48 -2.01 -4.06
C ILE A 135 8.44 -1.37 -5.44
N ASN A 136 7.36 -1.58 -6.19
CA ASN A 136 7.26 -1.09 -7.56
C ASN A 136 7.07 0.42 -7.65
N GLU A 137 6.46 1.04 -6.64
CA GLU A 137 6.25 2.49 -6.59
C GLU A 137 7.38 3.22 -5.81
N GLY A 138 8.37 2.48 -5.30
CA GLY A 138 9.53 3.04 -4.58
C GLY A 138 9.12 3.80 -3.32
N VAL A 139 8.21 3.24 -2.53
CA VAL A 139 7.72 3.83 -1.27
C VAL A 139 8.43 3.16 -0.10
N ASP A 140 9.08 3.94 0.74
CA ASP A 140 9.84 3.44 1.90
C ASP A 140 8.93 3.08 3.06
N VAL A 141 7.89 3.89 3.30
CA VAL A 141 6.92 3.70 4.40
C VAL A 141 5.50 3.90 3.89
N ALA A 142 4.62 2.93 4.15
CA ALA A 142 3.20 3.07 3.87
C ALA A 142 2.38 3.05 5.16
N LEU A 143 1.68 4.13 5.44
CA LEU A 143 0.66 4.18 6.48
C LEU A 143 -0.67 3.65 5.91
N ARG A 144 -1.35 2.81 6.68
CA ARG A 144 -2.59 2.17 6.25
C ARG A 144 -3.58 2.08 7.40
N VAL A 145 -4.86 2.21 7.05
CA VAL A 145 -5.98 1.80 7.91
C VAL A 145 -6.56 0.54 7.29
N ARG A 146 -6.44 -0.59 7.98
CA ARG A 146 -6.89 -1.89 7.46
C ARG A 146 -7.27 -2.85 8.58
N GLU A 147 -7.97 -3.91 8.24
CA GLU A 147 -8.26 -5.01 9.13
C GLU A 147 -7.02 -5.86 9.42
N LEU A 148 -7.06 -6.59 10.54
CA LEU A 148 -6.02 -7.54 10.89
C LEU A 148 -6.09 -8.75 9.96
N GLY A 149 -4.93 -9.23 9.52
CA GLY A 149 -4.83 -10.42 8.67
C GLY A 149 -4.63 -10.15 7.17
N ASP A 150 -4.75 -8.91 6.72
CA ASP A 150 -4.38 -8.49 5.34
C ASP A 150 -2.93 -8.03 5.29
N GLU A 151 -2.02 -8.81 5.85
CA GLU A 151 -0.60 -8.48 5.89
C GLU A 151 0.14 -9.15 4.74
N ASP A 152 0.92 -8.34 4.00
CA ASP A 152 1.83 -8.89 2.99
C ASP A 152 3.03 -9.51 3.74
N PRO A 153 3.29 -10.82 3.59
CA PRO A 153 4.38 -11.48 4.28
C PRO A 153 5.79 -10.98 3.89
N LEU A 154 5.88 -10.20 2.82
CA LEU A 154 7.13 -9.60 2.35
C LEU A 154 7.40 -8.23 2.99
N LEU A 155 6.47 -7.70 3.77
CA LEU A 155 6.56 -6.38 4.36
C LEU A 155 6.66 -6.46 5.89
N VAL A 156 7.56 -5.67 6.46
CA VAL A 156 7.59 -5.48 7.92
C VAL A 156 6.43 -4.58 8.34
N THR A 157 5.48 -5.13 9.09
CA THR A 157 4.31 -4.39 9.53
C THR A 157 4.38 -4.04 11.00
N ARG A 158 4.20 -2.77 11.32
CA ARG A 158 4.09 -2.27 12.69
C ARG A 158 2.72 -1.64 12.94
N ARG A 159 1.97 -2.20 13.89
CA ARG A 159 0.70 -1.60 14.30
C ARG A 159 0.94 -0.40 15.21
N LEU A 160 0.47 0.76 14.79
CA LEU A 160 0.59 2.02 15.55
C LEU A 160 -0.59 2.19 16.51
N ARG A 161 -1.82 1.97 16.05
CA ARG A 161 -3.05 2.17 16.83
C ARG A 161 -4.18 1.28 16.31
N ARG A 162 -5.20 1.06 17.15
CA ARG A 162 -6.49 0.54 16.70
C ARG A 162 -7.40 1.72 16.35
N ALA A 163 -8.07 1.65 15.21
CA ALA A 163 -9.16 2.54 14.84
C ALA A 163 -10.48 1.77 14.98
N GLN A 164 -11.50 2.46 15.46
CA GLN A 164 -12.87 1.96 15.43
C GLN A 164 -13.62 2.71 14.33
N THR A 165 -14.28 1.95 13.47
CA THR A 165 -15.19 2.51 12.48
C THR A 165 -16.59 2.57 13.06
N ALA A 166 -17.26 3.69 12.88
CA ALA A 166 -18.64 3.86 13.31
C ALA A 166 -19.49 4.38 12.14
N ILE A 167 -20.73 3.95 12.07
CA ILE A 167 -21.73 4.58 11.20
C ILE A 167 -22.24 5.80 11.94
N VAL A 168 -22.29 6.90 11.24
CA VAL A 168 -22.75 8.18 11.80
C VAL A 168 -23.85 8.79 10.93
N ALA A 169 -24.78 9.48 11.56
CA ALA A 169 -25.82 10.25 10.91
C ALA A 169 -26.14 11.50 11.73
N THR A 170 -26.72 12.52 11.12
CA THR A 170 -27.21 13.67 11.88
C THR A 170 -28.52 13.32 12.60
N PRO A 171 -28.86 14.02 13.69
CA PRO A 171 -30.14 13.82 14.38
C PRO A 171 -31.35 14.03 13.46
N ASP A 172 -31.27 14.99 12.52
CA ASP A 172 -32.35 15.27 11.57
C ASP A 172 -32.57 14.11 10.60
N PHE A 173 -31.47 13.49 10.13
CA PHE A 173 -31.55 12.30 9.30
C PHE A 173 -32.23 11.15 10.05
N LEU A 174 -31.85 10.91 11.31
CA LEU A 174 -32.44 9.84 12.11
C LEU A 174 -33.91 10.07 12.46
N ARG A 175 -34.35 11.33 12.54
CA ARG A 175 -35.80 11.63 12.66
C ARG A 175 -36.57 11.28 11.39
N GLN A 176 -35.97 11.47 10.22
CA GLN A 176 -36.61 11.15 8.94
C GLN A 176 -36.50 9.65 8.61
N TYR A 177 -35.39 9.03 8.96
CA TYR A 177 -35.06 7.63 8.68
C TYR A 177 -34.63 6.93 9.98
N PRO A 178 -35.58 6.48 10.81
CA PRO A 178 -35.25 5.73 12.03
C PRO A 178 -34.48 4.46 11.72
N VAL A 179 -33.39 4.21 12.42
CA VAL A 179 -32.56 3.01 12.31
C VAL A 179 -32.39 2.43 13.70
N GLU A 180 -33.00 1.29 13.95
CA GLU A 180 -32.94 0.56 15.21
C GLU A 180 -32.13 -0.73 15.08
N HIS A 181 -32.14 -1.33 13.88
CA HIS A 181 -31.45 -2.57 13.58
C HIS A 181 -30.55 -2.43 12.35
N PRO A 182 -29.47 -3.23 12.25
CA PRO A 182 -28.57 -3.22 11.09
C PRO A 182 -29.28 -3.35 9.74
N GLU A 183 -30.33 -4.16 9.65
CA GLU A 183 -31.10 -4.38 8.43
C GLU A 183 -31.86 -3.14 7.94
N ASP A 184 -32.15 -2.19 8.81
CA ASP A 184 -32.81 -0.93 8.44
C ASP A 184 -31.90 -0.08 7.52
N LEU A 185 -30.60 -0.30 7.56
CA LEU A 185 -29.63 0.36 6.68
C LEU A 185 -29.88 0.08 5.19
N ARG A 186 -30.60 -1.01 4.86
CA ARG A 186 -30.99 -1.33 3.47
C ARG A 186 -32.04 -0.36 2.91
N ARG A 187 -32.73 0.38 3.77
CA ARG A 187 -33.86 1.23 3.40
C ARG A 187 -33.54 2.72 3.47
N VAL A 188 -32.35 3.07 3.93
CA VAL A 188 -31.93 4.47 4.09
C VAL A 188 -30.84 4.84 3.11
N PRO A 189 -30.72 6.12 2.73
CA PRO A 189 -29.63 6.58 1.87
C PRO A 189 -28.28 6.39 2.55
N ILE A 190 -27.39 5.62 1.91
CA ILE A 190 -26.05 5.33 2.42
C ILE A 190 -25.00 6.15 1.66
N LEU A 191 -24.06 6.75 2.40
CA LEU A 191 -22.83 7.33 1.86
C LEU A 191 -21.66 6.47 2.31
N GLY A 192 -20.91 5.92 1.35
CA GLY A 192 -19.84 4.98 1.68
C GLY A 192 -18.70 4.96 0.67
N ALA A 193 -17.64 4.23 0.98
CA ALA A 193 -16.66 3.84 -0.01
C ALA A 193 -17.17 2.63 -0.77
N LEU A 194 -17.08 2.67 -2.10
CA LEU A 194 -17.48 1.56 -2.94
C LEU A 194 -16.32 0.58 -3.11
N GLU A 195 -16.62 -0.70 -3.02
CA GLU A 195 -15.70 -1.77 -3.40
C GLU A 195 -15.80 -2.11 -4.89
N ALA A 196 -15.07 -3.13 -5.32
CA ALA A 196 -14.99 -3.52 -6.73
C ALA A 196 -16.34 -3.91 -7.34
N ASP A 197 -17.26 -4.44 -6.53
CA ASP A 197 -18.64 -4.79 -6.89
C ASP A 197 -19.61 -3.59 -6.87
N ARG A 198 -19.09 -2.38 -6.56
CA ARG A 198 -19.83 -1.12 -6.43
C ARG A 198 -20.81 -1.08 -5.25
N LEU A 199 -20.64 -1.93 -4.27
CA LEU A 199 -21.38 -1.93 -3.02
C LEU A 199 -20.54 -1.39 -1.87
N VAL A 200 -21.22 -0.97 -0.80
CA VAL A 200 -20.60 -0.66 0.49
C VAL A 200 -20.73 -1.87 1.37
N HIS A 201 -19.60 -2.45 1.75
CA HIS A 201 -19.55 -3.58 2.67
C HIS A 201 -19.33 -3.10 4.09
N LEU A 202 -20.22 -3.50 4.99
CA LEU A 202 -20.17 -3.18 6.40
C LEU A 202 -20.14 -4.47 7.21
N ARG A 203 -19.18 -4.55 8.11
CA ARG A 203 -19.14 -5.59 9.14
C ARG A 203 -19.42 -4.95 10.49
N LEU A 204 -20.64 -5.14 10.98
CA LEU A 204 -21.09 -4.59 12.23
C LEU A 204 -20.97 -5.64 13.34
N LEU A 205 -20.59 -5.21 14.54
CA LEU A 205 -20.53 -6.06 15.71
C LEU A 205 -21.59 -5.59 16.69
N ASP A 206 -22.37 -6.51 17.21
CA ASP A 206 -23.29 -6.24 18.32
C ASP A 206 -22.55 -6.16 19.65
N GLN A 207 -23.28 -5.89 20.73
CA GLN A 207 -22.71 -5.80 22.08
C GLN A 207 -22.14 -7.14 22.57
N GLN A 208 -22.59 -8.27 22.01
CA GLN A 208 -22.10 -9.61 22.32
C GLN A 208 -20.91 -10.01 21.43
N GLY A 209 -20.52 -9.16 20.46
CA GLY A 209 -19.44 -9.43 19.51
C GLY A 209 -19.87 -10.30 18.33
N GLN A 210 -21.17 -10.53 18.12
CA GLN A 210 -21.68 -11.25 16.95
C GLN A 210 -21.63 -10.34 15.72
N ALA A 211 -21.06 -10.83 14.62
CA ALA A 211 -20.91 -10.07 13.39
C ALA A 211 -22.19 -10.15 12.54
N CYS A 212 -22.56 -8.99 11.97
CA CYS A 212 -23.55 -8.85 10.92
C CYS A 212 -22.88 -8.23 9.71
N ASP A 213 -22.82 -8.96 8.59
CA ASP A 213 -22.23 -8.50 7.36
C ASP A 213 -23.34 -8.00 6.41
N LEU A 214 -23.20 -6.75 5.96
CA LEU A 214 -24.16 -6.11 5.07
C LEU A 214 -23.45 -5.63 3.80
N ALA A 215 -24.06 -5.90 2.65
CA ALA A 215 -23.72 -5.29 1.37
C ALA A 215 -24.86 -4.33 0.98
N LEU A 216 -24.55 -3.06 0.81
CA LEU A 216 -25.53 -1.98 0.64
C LEU A 216 -25.25 -1.18 -0.63
N GLU A 217 -26.32 -0.79 -1.31
CA GLU A 217 -26.22 0.18 -2.39
C GLU A 217 -25.98 1.58 -1.81
N ALA A 218 -24.92 2.25 -2.28
CA ALA A 218 -24.65 3.62 -1.89
C ALA A 218 -25.42 4.60 -2.78
N ARG A 219 -26.07 5.60 -2.16
CA ARG A 219 -26.56 6.77 -2.88
C ARG A 219 -25.39 7.66 -3.33
N LEU A 220 -24.31 7.70 -2.56
CA LEU A 220 -23.09 8.42 -2.87
C LEU A 220 -21.87 7.56 -2.51
N GLY A 221 -21.08 7.20 -3.51
CA GLY A 221 -19.82 6.48 -3.34
C GLY A 221 -18.63 7.44 -3.42
N ILE A 222 -17.89 7.57 -2.34
CA ILE A 222 -16.67 8.41 -2.25
C ILE A 222 -15.64 7.66 -1.43
N ASP A 223 -14.44 7.50 -1.96
CA ASP A 223 -13.30 6.86 -1.29
C ASP A 223 -12.58 7.81 -0.30
N ASP A 224 -12.75 9.14 -0.47
CA ASP A 224 -12.19 10.12 0.45
C ASP A 224 -13.07 10.30 1.69
N PHE A 225 -12.50 10.00 2.86
CA PHE A 225 -13.19 10.08 4.14
C PHE A 225 -13.61 11.51 4.53
N ILE A 226 -12.77 12.50 4.22
CA ILE A 226 -13.03 13.91 4.60
C ILE A 226 -14.21 14.44 3.80
N VAL A 227 -14.20 14.22 2.48
CA VAL A 227 -15.30 14.61 1.59
C VAL A 227 -16.58 13.87 1.96
N ARG A 228 -16.52 12.56 2.24
CA ARG A 228 -17.68 11.77 2.65
C ARG A 228 -18.29 12.28 3.96
N ARG A 229 -17.45 12.63 4.97
CA ARG A 229 -17.91 13.24 6.22
C ARG A 229 -18.59 14.59 5.97
N ALA A 230 -18.00 15.44 5.14
CA ALA A 230 -18.59 16.73 4.80
C ALA A 230 -19.95 16.56 4.09
N CYS A 231 -20.02 15.66 3.10
CA CYS A 231 -21.28 15.35 2.41
C CYS A 231 -22.34 14.78 3.37
N CYS A 232 -21.99 13.96 4.35
CA CYS A 232 -22.89 13.44 5.35
C CYS A 232 -23.52 14.59 6.15
N LEU A 233 -22.74 15.56 6.59
CA LEU A 233 -23.22 16.71 7.32
C LEU A 233 -24.12 17.63 6.49
N LEU A 234 -23.74 17.90 5.24
CA LEU A 234 -24.51 18.76 4.33
C LEU A 234 -25.79 18.11 3.80
N TYR A 235 -25.72 16.80 3.49
CA TYR A 235 -26.86 16.06 2.94
C TYR A 235 -28.01 15.91 3.94
N THR A 236 -27.68 15.90 5.22
CA THR A 236 -28.64 15.71 6.30
C THR A 236 -28.99 17.01 7.02
N SER A 237 -28.37 18.14 6.65
CA SER A 237 -28.84 19.46 7.08
C SER A 237 -30.08 19.84 6.28
N PRO A 238 -31.13 20.41 6.91
CA PRO A 238 -32.23 21.00 6.17
C PRO A 238 -31.62 22.05 5.23
N SER A 239 -31.92 21.93 3.93
CA SER A 239 -31.59 22.98 2.96
C SER A 239 -32.16 24.29 3.51
N PRO A 240 -31.39 25.37 3.56
CA PRO A 240 -31.98 26.66 3.79
C PRO A 240 -32.87 26.93 2.54
N ARG A 241 -34.13 26.55 2.62
CA ARG A 241 -35.14 27.01 1.70
C ARG A 241 -35.72 28.24 2.33
N ASP A 242 -35.36 29.38 1.73
CA ASP A 242 -36.00 30.69 1.78
C ASP A 242 -36.09 31.37 3.12
#